data_ccaf5160bcbe7f3e80235339064916ce
#
_entry.id   ccaf5160bcbe7f3e80235339064916ce
#
_cell.length_a   1.000
_cell.length_b   1.000
_cell.length_c   1.000
_cell.angle_alpha   90.00
_cell.angle_beta   90.00
_cell.angle_gamma   90.00
#
_symmetry.space_group_name_H-M   'P 1'
#
loop_
_entity.id
_entity.type
_entity.pdbx_description
1 polymer ?
#
loop_
_entity_poly.entity_id
_entity_poly.type
_entity_poly.pdbx_seq_one_letter_code
_entity_poly.pdbx_strand_id
1 'polypeptide(L)'
;MQLFDSWAGYLNERDYREFVLPYSQEILASVDIPRIHFGVGTGELLQAMSEAGSEVMGVDYRVAMDTAAQRVNSRVLQGNLDPALLFAGDDAVRQAVRTIRGEVERAQQRGDIDTHIWNLGHGVLPTTDAEAITRAVSIIHEEG
;
A
#
# COMPACT_ATOMS: atom_id res chain seq x y z
N MET A 1 2.14 -13.65 4.58
CA MET A 1 2.09 -12.91 5.88
C MET A 1 2.13 -11.41 5.60
N GLN A 2 1.46 -10.58 6.42
CA GLN A 2 1.61 -9.12 6.36
C GLN A 2 2.15 -8.59 7.68
N LEU A 3 3.27 -7.86 7.62
CA LEU A 3 3.83 -7.09 8.74
C LEU A 3 3.26 -5.67 8.68
N PHE A 4 2.69 -5.22 9.80
CA PHE A 4 2.13 -3.88 9.96
C PHE A 4 3.02 -3.01 10.83
N ASP A 5 3.63 -2.00 10.23
CA ASP A 5 4.41 -0.94 10.92
C ASP A 5 3.54 0.31 11.11
N SER A 6 2.42 0.16 11.82
CA SER A 6 1.36 1.18 11.91
C SER A 6 1.82 2.53 12.46
N TRP A 7 2.87 2.56 13.29
CA TRP A 7 3.37 3.76 13.94
C TRP A 7 4.69 4.29 13.33
N ALA A 8 5.29 3.56 12.39
CA ALA A 8 6.57 3.93 11.79
C ALA A 8 6.54 5.31 11.11
N GLY A 9 5.40 5.72 10.56
CA GLY A 9 5.22 7.01 9.91
C GLY A 9 5.44 8.24 10.81
N TYR A 10 5.58 8.08 12.13
CA TYR A 10 5.99 9.15 13.04
C TYR A 10 7.51 9.34 13.14
N LEU A 11 8.29 8.40 12.59
CA LEU A 11 9.74 8.44 12.62
C LEU A 11 10.28 9.15 11.38
N ASN A 12 11.42 9.81 11.53
CA ASN A 12 12.25 10.15 10.39
C ASN A 12 12.99 8.91 9.88
N GLU A 13 13.54 8.96 8.67
CA GLU A 13 14.18 7.82 8.04
C GLU A 13 15.39 7.29 8.83
N ARG A 14 16.21 8.18 9.43
CA ARG A 14 17.37 7.78 10.23
C ARG A 14 16.95 6.92 11.43
N ASP A 15 15.94 7.38 12.17
CA ASP A 15 15.47 6.69 13.38
C ASP A 15 14.73 5.39 13.02
N TYR A 16 14.00 5.36 11.88
CA TYR A 16 13.43 4.13 11.36
C TYR A 16 14.53 3.09 11.05
N ARG A 17 15.59 3.50 10.34
CA ARG A 17 16.72 2.62 10.00
C ARG A 17 17.46 2.10 11.22
N GLU A 18 17.60 2.91 12.26
CA GLU A 18 18.33 2.54 13.47
C GLU A 18 17.49 1.65 14.40
N PHE A 19 16.21 1.99 14.62
CA PHE A 19 15.41 1.39 15.68
C PHE A 19 14.31 0.44 15.23
N VAL A 20 13.92 0.40 13.93
CA VAL A 20 12.81 -0.42 13.43
C VAL A 20 13.26 -1.38 12.34
N LEU A 21 13.97 -0.90 11.32
CA LEU A 21 14.35 -1.71 10.17
C LEU A 21 15.02 -3.05 10.53
N PRO A 22 15.98 -3.13 11.48
CA PRO A 22 16.62 -4.41 11.81
C PRO A 22 15.64 -5.46 12.33
N TYR A 23 14.64 -5.04 13.09
CA TYR A 23 13.61 -5.93 13.63
C TYR A 23 12.60 -6.35 12.54
N SER A 24 12.20 -5.43 11.67
CA SER A 24 11.37 -5.76 10.52
C SER A 24 12.05 -6.77 9.58
N GLN A 25 13.36 -6.62 9.37
CA GLN A 25 14.18 -7.58 8.61
C GLN A 25 14.18 -8.97 9.27
N GLU A 26 14.42 -9.04 10.59
CA GLU A 26 14.42 -10.29 11.34
C GLU A 26 13.06 -10.99 11.26
N ILE A 27 11.95 -10.26 11.47
CA ILE A 27 10.60 -10.80 11.41
C ILE A 27 10.29 -11.33 10.01
N LEU A 28 10.55 -10.53 8.97
CA LEU A 28 10.27 -10.93 7.60
C LEU A 28 11.13 -12.10 7.15
N ALA A 29 12.39 -12.17 7.59
CA ALA A 29 13.28 -13.30 7.29
C ALA A 29 12.93 -14.60 8.04
N SER A 30 12.14 -14.52 9.12
CA SER A 30 11.80 -15.69 9.96
C SER A 30 10.75 -16.61 9.34
N VAL A 31 10.12 -16.24 8.23
CA VAL A 31 9.06 -17.00 7.59
C VAL A 31 9.36 -17.26 6.11
N ASP A 32 9.03 -18.45 5.64
CA ASP A 32 9.21 -18.90 4.25
C ASP A 32 7.86 -18.94 3.51
N ILE A 33 7.19 -17.80 3.48
CA ILE A 33 5.92 -17.57 2.75
C ILE A 33 5.95 -16.16 2.16
N PRO A 34 5.13 -15.85 1.14
CA PRO A 34 5.04 -14.48 0.61
C PRO A 34 4.76 -13.45 1.70
N ARG A 35 5.49 -12.34 1.69
CA ARG A 35 5.50 -11.32 2.75
C ARG A 35 5.11 -9.97 2.18
N ILE A 36 4.22 -9.29 2.90
CA ILE A 36 3.80 -7.93 2.63
C ILE A 36 4.29 -7.07 3.79
N HIS A 37 4.87 -5.92 3.51
CA HIS A 37 5.25 -4.93 4.51
C HIS A 37 4.42 -3.65 4.30
N PHE A 38 3.72 -3.21 5.32
CA PHE A 38 2.82 -2.06 5.25
C PHE A 38 2.99 -1.14 6.46
N GLY A 39 2.97 0.16 6.22
CA GLY A 39 2.94 1.19 7.25
C GLY A 39 2.04 2.36 6.87
N VAL A 40 1.50 3.04 7.87
CA VAL A 40 0.65 4.22 7.70
C VAL A 40 1.49 5.49 7.79
N GLY A 41 1.29 6.45 6.87
CA GLY A 41 2.05 7.69 6.83
C GLY A 41 3.53 7.51 6.46
N THR A 42 3.87 6.41 5.81
CA THR A 42 5.26 5.98 5.56
C THR A 42 5.80 6.38 4.18
N GLY A 43 5.19 7.35 3.51
CA GLY A 43 5.60 7.77 2.17
C GLY A 43 7.09 8.10 2.02
N GLU A 44 7.68 8.76 3.04
CA GLU A 44 9.10 9.10 3.06
C GLU A 44 10.00 7.93 3.54
N LEU A 45 9.39 6.87 4.09
CA LEU A 45 10.11 5.69 4.57
C LEU A 45 10.06 4.51 3.58
N LEU A 46 9.32 4.62 2.47
CA LEU A 46 9.08 3.51 1.55
C LEU A 46 10.38 2.84 1.06
N GLN A 47 11.43 3.63 0.78
CA GLN A 47 12.72 3.09 0.38
C GLN A 47 13.33 2.25 1.50
N ALA A 48 13.41 2.79 2.71
CA ALA A 48 13.97 2.07 3.87
C ALA A 48 13.13 0.83 4.22
N MET A 49 11.80 0.93 4.16
CA MET A 49 10.90 -0.19 4.40
C MET A 49 11.07 -1.30 3.37
N SER A 50 11.31 -0.96 2.10
CA SER A 50 11.51 -1.97 1.04
C SER A 50 12.81 -2.77 1.22
N GLU A 51 13.77 -2.25 1.99
CA GLU A 51 15.01 -2.95 2.35
C GLU A 51 14.81 -4.03 3.44
N ALA A 52 13.62 -4.06 4.07
CA ALA A 52 13.30 -5.09 5.06
C ALA A 52 13.11 -6.49 4.45
N GLY A 53 12.97 -6.61 3.13
CA GLY A 53 13.01 -7.90 2.43
C GLY A 53 11.63 -8.53 2.20
N SER A 54 10.55 -7.74 2.13
CA SER A 54 9.24 -8.21 1.67
C SER A 54 9.17 -8.27 0.14
N GLU A 55 8.40 -9.20 -0.39
CA GLU A 55 8.11 -9.30 -1.82
C GLU A 55 7.11 -8.23 -2.27
N VAL A 56 6.20 -7.84 -1.37
CA VAL A 56 5.14 -6.85 -1.64
C VAL A 56 5.29 -5.67 -0.70
N MET A 57 5.27 -4.46 -1.26
CA MET A 57 5.19 -3.23 -0.48
C MET A 57 3.75 -2.70 -0.45
N GLY A 58 3.18 -2.63 0.74
CA GLY A 58 1.90 -1.97 0.98
C GLY A 58 2.06 -0.45 1.04
N VAL A 59 1.21 0.26 0.32
CA VAL A 59 1.28 1.73 0.15
C VAL A 59 0.10 2.39 0.83
N ASP A 60 0.39 3.41 1.65
CA ASP A 60 -0.61 4.28 2.28
C ASP A 60 -1.30 5.16 1.22
N TYR A 61 -2.58 5.49 1.43
CA TYR A 61 -3.41 6.24 0.47
C TYR A 61 -2.92 7.67 0.15
N ARG A 62 -1.95 8.18 0.93
CA ARG A 62 -1.39 9.54 0.75
C ARG A 62 -0.33 9.62 -0.33
N VAL A 63 0.13 8.50 -0.87
CA VAL A 63 1.19 8.43 -1.87
C VAL A 63 0.61 7.87 -3.16
N ALA A 64 0.80 8.55 -4.29
CA ALA A 64 0.41 8.02 -5.60
C ALA A 64 1.20 6.74 -5.91
N MET A 65 0.56 5.72 -6.50
CA MET A 65 1.15 4.41 -6.74
C MET A 65 2.38 4.47 -7.67
N ASP A 66 2.35 5.31 -8.69
CA ASP A 66 3.49 5.50 -9.59
C ASP A 66 4.68 6.20 -8.93
N THR A 67 4.43 7.04 -7.94
CA THR A 67 5.46 7.65 -7.09
C THR A 67 6.03 6.63 -6.09
N ALA A 68 5.17 5.83 -5.47
CA ALA A 68 5.61 4.76 -4.57
C ALA A 68 6.50 3.74 -5.31
N ALA A 69 6.11 3.36 -6.53
CA ALA A 69 6.87 2.43 -7.36
C ALA A 69 8.33 2.86 -7.60
N GLN A 70 8.59 4.17 -7.69
CA GLN A 70 9.94 4.71 -7.87
C GLN A 70 10.77 4.73 -6.58
N ARG A 71 10.14 4.56 -5.43
CA ARG A 71 10.78 4.64 -4.11
C ARG A 71 11.10 3.28 -3.51
N VAL A 72 10.61 2.19 -4.10
CA VAL A 72 10.73 0.85 -3.53
C VAL A 72 11.55 -0.08 -4.42
N ASN A 73 12.13 -1.11 -3.81
CA ASN A 73 12.81 -2.19 -4.52
C ASN A 73 11.86 -3.34 -4.88
N SER A 74 10.65 -3.35 -4.31
CA SER A 74 9.65 -4.40 -4.53
C SER A 74 9.02 -4.28 -5.91
N ARG A 75 8.85 -5.42 -6.57
CA ARG A 75 8.20 -5.50 -7.90
C ARG A 75 6.68 -5.59 -7.82
N VAL A 76 6.13 -5.72 -6.62
CA VAL A 76 4.69 -5.81 -6.35
C VAL A 76 4.30 -4.76 -5.34
N LEU A 77 3.28 -3.95 -5.66
CA LEU A 77 2.68 -3.00 -4.74
C LEU A 77 1.29 -3.45 -4.32
N GLN A 78 0.91 -3.14 -3.09
CA GLN A 78 -0.45 -3.34 -2.58
C GLN A 78 -1.02 -2.01 -2.09
N GLY A 79 -2.26 -1.74 -2.43
CA GLY A 79 -3.00 -0.54 -1.95
C GLY A 79 -3.80 0.08 -3.08
N ASN A 80 -4.16 1.34 -3.02
CA ASN A 80 -4.07 2.21 -1.85
C ASN A 80 -5.31 3.13 -1.80
N LEU A 81 -6.49 2.52 -2.03
CA LEU A 81 -7.75 3.26 -2.01
C LEU A 81 -7.94 3.93 -0.63
N ASP A 82 -8.24 5.24 -0.64
CA ASP A 82 -8.54 5.98 0.59
C ASP A 82 -9.83 5.44 1.22
N PRO A 83 -9.80 4.92 2.46
CA PRO A 83 -10.98 4.38 3.11
C PRO A 83 -12.06 5.45 3.38
N ALA A 84 -11.73 6.74 3.41
CA ALA A 84 -12.70 7.81 3.55
C ALA A 84 -13.65 7.89 2.34
N LEU A 85 -13.23 7.44 1.16
CA LEU A 85 -14.06 7.43 -0.05
C LEU A 85 -15.25 6.46 0.05
N LEU A 86 -15.18 5.47 0.95
CA LEU A 86 -16.31 4.56 1.22
C LEU A 86 -17.54 5.30 1.77
N PHE A 87 -17.37 6.54 2.29
CA PHE A 87 -18.46 7.41 2.74
C PHE A 87 -18.95 8.38 1.64
N ALA A 88 -18.21 8.51 0.56
CA ALA A 88 -18.50 9.50 -0.49
C ALA A 88 -19.37 8.95 -1.64
N GLY A 89 -19.70 7.66 -1.60
CA GLY A 89 -20.53 6.99 -2.59
C GLY A 89 -19.74 6.39 -3.77
N ASP A 90 -20.45 5.60 -4.57
CA ASP A 90 -19.85 4.74 -5.59
C ASP A 90 -19.13 5.50 -6.70
N ASP A 91 -19.60 6.69 -7.10
CA ASP A 91 -18.95 7.52 -8.12
C ASP A 91 -17.56 8.00 -7.66
N ALA A 92 -17.41 8.36 -6.40
CA ALA A 92 -16.13 8.76 -5.83
C ALA A 92 -15.14 7.59 -5.79
N VAL A 93 -15.62 6.41 -5.38
CA VAL A 93 -14.83 5.17 -5.39
C VAL A 93 -14.40 4.83 -6.81
N ARG A 94 -15.31 4.87 -7.78
CA ARG A 94 -15.04 4.59 -9.20
C ARG A 94 -13.97 5.52 -9.77
N GLN A 95 -14.07 6.81 -9.48
CA GLN A 95 -13.07 7.79 -9.92
C GLN A 95 -11.70 7.51 -9.31
N ALA A 96 -11.63 7.16 -8.02
CA ALA A 96 -10.38 6.82 -7.36
C ALA A 96 -9.76 5.53 -7.91
N VAL A 97 -10.58 4.50 -8.16
CA VAL A 97 -10.14 3.25 -8.78
C VAL A 97 -9.49 3.52 -10.15
N ARG A 98 -10.12 4.34 -11.00
CA ARG A 98 -9.54 4.73 -12.29
C ARG A 98 -8.23 5.50 -12.15
N THR A 99 -8.14 6.37 -11.15
CA THR A 99 -6.91 7.13 -10.88
C THR A 99 -5.77 6.20 -10.48
N ILE A 100 -5.99 5.34 -9.48
CA ILE A 100 -5.00 4.37 -9.00
C ILE A 100 -4.56 3.43 -10.14
N ARG A 101 -5.52 2.95 -10.93
CA ARG A 101 -5.22 2.10 -12.09
C ARG A 101 -4.30 2.80 -13.08
N GLY A 102 -4.60 4.05 -13.45
CA GLY A 102 -3.74 4.83 -14.35
C GLY A 102 -2.32 5.07 -13.77
N GLU A 103 -2.20 5.21 -12.45
CA GLU A 103 -0.89 5.30 -11.77
C GLU A 103 -0.13 3.97 -11.85
N VAL A 104 -0.81 2.85 -11.60
CA VAL A 104 -0.24 1.50 -11.72
C VAL A 104 0.21 1.22 -13.14
N GLU A 105 -0.62 1.51 -14.14
CA GLU A 105 -0.29 1.34 -15.56
C GLU A 105 0.97 2.13 -15.95
N ARG A 106 1.10 3.38 -15.49
CA ARG A 106 2.32 4.18 -15.72
C ARG A 106 3.56 3.55 -15.08
N ALA A 107 3.45 3.02 -13.87
CA ALA A 107 4.55 2.35 -13.18
C ALA A 107 4.97 1.05 -13.91
N GLN A 108 3.99 0.28 -14.37
CA GLN A 108 4.24 -0.93 -15.18
C GLN A 108 4.87 -0.61 -16.53
N GLN A 109 4.41 0.43 -17.25
CA GLN A 109 4.99 0.86 -18.51
C GLN A 109 6.45 1.32 -18.38
N ARG A 110 6.83 1.90 -17.23
CA ARG A 110 8.23 2.24 -16.92
C ARG A 110 9.05 1.03 -16.49
N GLY A 111 8.41 -0.10 -16.19
CA GLY A 111 9.07 -1.28 -15.67
C GLY A 111 9.45 -1.17 -14.19
N ASP A 112 8.84 -0.25 -13.44
CA ASP A 112 9.10 -0.07 -12.00
C ASP A 112 8.50 -1.24 -11.19
N ILE A 113 7.31 -1.70 -11.58
CA ILE A 113 6.61 -2.83 -10.95
C ILE A 113 6.07 -3.82 -11.98
N ASP A 114 5.81 -5.05 -11.56
CA ASP A 114 5.22 -6.11 -12.40
C ASP A 114 3.71 -6.20 -12.21
N THR A 115 3.24 -6.05 -10.98
CA THR A 115 1.81 -6.21 -10.65
C THR A 115 1.38 -5.39 -9.43
N HIS A 116 0.07 -5.31 -9.26
CA HIS A 116 -0.59 -4.58 -8.19
C HIS A 116 -1.65 -5.45 -7.52
N ILE A 117 -1.75 -5.34 -6.20
CA ILE A 117 -2.78 -5.99 -5.38
C ILE A 117 -3.69 -4.89 -4.83
N TRP A 118 -4.98 -4.95 -5.17
CA TRP A 118 -5.95 -4.01 -4.65
C TRP A 118 -6.14 -4.15 -3.14
N ASN A 119 -6.08 -3.04 -2.45
CA ASN A 119 -6.37 -2.92 -1.02
C ASN A 119 -6.73 -1.47 -0.69
N LEU A 120 -7.27 -1.24 0.51
CA LEU A 120 -7.33 0.09 1.09
C LEU A 120 -5.93 0.54 1.51
N GLY A 121 -5.67 1.84 1.44
CA GLY A 121 -4.41 2.44 1.89
C GLY A 121 -4.35 2.72 3.39
N HIS A 122 -5.34 2.25 4.15
CA HIS A 122 -5.43 2.29 5.62
C HIS A 122 -6.56 1.36 6.08
N GLY A 123 -6.65 1.07 7.38
CA GLY A 123 -7.79 0.39 7.97
C GLY A 123 -9.09 1.17 7.78
N VAL A 124 -10.22 0.47 7.71
CA VAL A 124 -11.55 1.08 7.65
C VAL A 124 -11.85 1.88 8.91
N LEU A 125 -12.64 2.94 8.78
CA LEU A 125 -13.13 3.68 9.94
C LEU A 125 -14.23 2.89 10.67
N PRO A 126 -14.38 3.05 11.99
CA PRO A 126 -15.30 2.24 12.80
C PRO A 126 -16.77 2.28 12.34
N THR A 127 -17.18 3.35 11.64
CA THR A 127 -18.54 3.55 11.14
C THR A 127 -18.69 3.21 9.66
N THR A 128 -17.69 2.57 9.05
CA THR A 128 -17.76 2.15 7.65
C THR A 128 -18.84 1.08 7.47
N ASP A 129 -19.75 1.32 6.54
CA ASP A 129 -20.75 0.34 6.14
C ASP A 129 -20.07 -0.83 5.40
N ALA A 130 -20.34 -2.06 5.85
CA ALA A 130 -19.80 -3.27 5.21
C ALA A 130 -20.21 -3.39 3.74
N GLU A 131 -21.44 -2.95 3.39
CA GLU A 131 -21.91 -2.93 2.02
C GLU A 131 -21.10 -1.98 1.13
N ALA A 132 -20.54 -0.88 1.66
CA ALA A 132 -19.68 0.01 0.91
C ALA A 132 -18.38 -0.69 0.49
N ILE A 133 -17.85 -1.57 1.32
CA ILE A 133 -16.68 -2.39 0.99
C ILE A 133 -17.03 -3.37 -0.14
N THR A 134 -18.17 -4.04 -0.04
CA THR A 134 -18.64 -4.97 -1.08
C THR A 134 -18.81 -4.25 -2.42
N ARG A 135 -19.42 -3.06 -2.43
CA ARG A 135 -19.56 -2.24 -3.64
C ARG A 135 -18.22 -1.81 -4.20
N ALA A 136 -17.26 -1.40 -3.35
CA ALA A 136 -15.92 -1.03 -3.79
C ALA A 136 -15.21 -2.20 -4.50
N VAL A 137 -15.32 -3.42 -3.97
CA VAL A 137 -14.80 -4.63 -4.62
C VAL A 137 -15.45 -4.85 -5.99
N SER A 138 -16.78 -4.72 -6.08
CA SER A 138 -17.50 -4.83 -7.36
C SER A 138 -17.02 -3.80 -8.38
N ILE A 139 -16.85 -2.53 -7.96
CA ILE A 139 -16.34 -1.45 -8.82
C ILE A 139 -14.93 -1.76 -9.32
N ILE A 140 -14.04 -2.27 -8.46
CA ILE A 140 -12.69 -2.66 -8.87
C ILE A 140 -12.73 -3.73 -9.96
N HIS A 141 -13.61 -4.72 -9.84
CA HIS A 141 -13.77 -5.76 -10.86
C HIS A 141 -14.41 -5.27 -12.16
N GLU A 142 -15.30 -4.28 -12.09
CA GLU A 142 -15.92 -3.67 -13.28
C GLU A 142 -14.93 -2.80 -14.07
N GLU A 143 -14.05 -2.11 -13.39
CA GLU A 143 -13.04 -1.22 -14.00
C GLU A 143 -11.74 -1.97 -14.37
N GLY A 144 -11.58 -3.21 -13.91
CA GLY A 144 -10.38 -4.05 -14.05
C GLY A 144 -10.31 -4.90 -15.33
#